data_1ac17b1db69730dce0934cc19bdc8a84
#
_entry.id   1ac17b1db69730dce0934cc19bdc8a84
#
_cell.length_a   1.000
_cell.length_b   1.000
_cell.length_c   1.000
_cell.angle_alpha   90.00
_cell.angle_beta   90.00
_cell.angle_gamma   90.00
#
_symmetry.space_group_name_H-M   'P 1'
#
loop_
_entity.id
_entity.type
_entity.pdbx_description
1 polymer ?
#
loop_
_entity_poly.entity_id
_entity_poly.type
_entity_poly.pdbx_seq_one_letter_code
_entity_poly.pdbx_strand_id
1 'polypeptide(L)'
;MHRSIVSPLLSSLMKYRRDCVFFVATHELSLPAFFDNVKVVNVKNCYFSEQREPIYWDFNVVEDYDELFNGVDEQTKIDILGARDKVLFVEGVTSSLDRDLYSAIFPMVSVVSKQKCDLVELAVKGLRLNDEIHRVSAFGIIDNDNKVQAKVDNLKKDFIFSLDVHSIESIYYHPRMIKFVIDFVKEANGIDNVDALFMEIHDFAIDAINEKRDHLCCRAVEKTIRADLMSAIPKQQDIKNRIKFNKEIDIECYVNKEIAAFDAMIAERNLMR
;
A
#
# COMPACT_ATOMS: atom_id res chain seq x y z
N MET A 1 25.27 -10.95 3.51
CA MET A 1 26.28 -10.54 2.51
C MET A 1 25.52 -9.92 1.35
N HIS A 2 25.96 -8.78 0.79
CA HIS A 2 25.21 -8.10 -0.28
C HIS A 2 25.28 -8.90 -1.59
N ARG A 3 24.17 -9.01 -2.34
CA ARG A 3 24.08 -9.81 -3.57
C ARG A 3 25.10 -9.47 -4.64
N SER A 4 25.53 -8.19 -4.71
CA SER A 4 26.58 -7.74 -5.63
C SER A 4 27.96 -8.39 -5.40
N ILE A 5 28.16 -9.01 -4.25
CA ILE A 5 29.38 -9.74 -3.89
C ILE A 5 29.16 -11.25 -4.03
N VAL A 6 28.00 -11.74 -3.63
CA VAL A 6 27.70 -13.17 -3.60
C VAL A 6 27.66 -13.77 -5.00
N SER A 7 26.98 -13.14 -5.94
CA SER A 7 26.83 -13.66 -7.31
C SER A 7 28.17 -13.74 -8.05
N PRO A 8 29.03 -12.71 -8.11
CA PRO A 8 30.36 -12.82 -8.72
C PRO A 8 31.27 -13.84 -8.03
N LEU A 9 31.20 -13.93 -6.70
CA LEU A 9 31.99 -14.89 -5.94
C LEU A 9 31.62 -16.34 -6.29
N LEU A 10 30.34 -16.66 -6.25
CA LEU A 10 29.85 -17.99 -6.60
C LEU A 10 30.14 -18.33 -8.07
N SER A 11 29.95 -17.37 -9.00
CA SER A 11 30.29 -17.56 -10.41
C SER A 11 31.79 -17.90 -10.59
N SER A 12 32.64 -17.20 -9.84
CA SER A 12 34.08 -17.44 -9.88
C SER A 12 34.41 -18.82 -9.31
N LEU A 13 33.84 -19.21 -8.17
CA LEU A 13 34.03 -20.51 -7.54
C LEU A 13 33.59 -21.65 -8.48
N MET A 14 32.40 -21.54 -9.09
CA MET A 14 31.89 -22.55 -10.02
C MET A 14 32.75 -22.68 -11.28
N LYS A 15 33.33 -21.58 -11.78
CA LYS A 15 34.28 -21.60 -12.91
C LYS A 15 35.60 -22.28 -12.55
N TYR A 16 36.11 -22.04 -11.35
CA TYR A 16 37.38 -22.60 -10.89
C TYR A 16 37.28 -24.06 -10.49
N ARG A 17 36.12 -24.49 -9.95
CA ARG A 17 35.93 -25.85 -9.43
C ARG A 17 34.80 -26.56 -10.17
N ARG A 18 35.05 -26.82 -11.46
CA ARG A 18 34.12 -27.56 -12.33
C ARG A 18 33.97 -29.05 -11.94
N ASP A 19 34.85 -29.56 -11.08
CA ASP A 19 34.86 -30.88 -10.50
C ASP A 19 33.93 -31.02 -9.29
N CYS A 20 33.32 -29.91 -8.82
CA CYS A 20 32.50 -29.90 -7.61
C CYS A 20 31.04 -29.66 -7.93
N VAL A 21 30.16 -30.23 -7.10
CA VAL A 21 28.74 -29.85 -7.02
C VAL A 21 28.58 -28.87 -5.87
N PHE A 22 27.89 -27.77 -6.14
CA PHE A 22 27.66 -26.70 -5.16
C PHE A 22 26.23 -26.79 -4.64
N PHE A 23 26.07 -26.82 -3.33
CA PHE A 23 24.80 -26.64 -2.66
C PHE A 23 24.82 -25.29 -1.95
N VAL A 24 23.92 -24.41 -2.34
CA VAL A 24 23.84 -23.04 -1.78
C VAL A 24 22.49 -22.89 -1.08
N ALA A 25 22.53 -22.70 0.23
CA ALA A 25 21.35 -22.29 1.00
C ALA A 25 21.32 -20.76 1.10
N THR A 26 20.24 -20.17 0.67
CA THR A 26 20.09 -18.70 0.64
C THR A 26 18.64 -18.29 0.86
N HIS A 27 18.43 -17.09 1.40
CA HIS A 27 17.13 -16.42 1.39
C HIS A 27 17.03 -15.45 0.20
N GLU A 28 18.10 -15.29 -0.56
CA GLU A 28 18.16 -14.41 -1.72
C GLU A 28 17.56 -15.13 -2.93
N LEU A 29 16.31 -14.83 -3.21
CA LEU A 29 15.49 -15.54 -4.21
C LEU A 29 15.88 -15.19 -5.65
N SER A 30 16.54 -14.04 -5.86
CA SER A 30 17.04 -13.65 -7.17
C SER A 30 18.36 -14.36 -7.55
N LEU A 31 19.01 -15.02 -6.61
CA LEU A 31 20.33 -15.64 -6.84
C LEU A 31 20.31 -16.70 -7.95
N PRO A 32 19.31 -17.58 -8.06
CA PRO A 32 19.27 -18.58 -9.14
C PRO A 32 19.26 -17.98 -10.54
N ALA A 33 18.65 -16.82 -10.74
CA ALA A 33 18.58 -16.15 -12.05
C ALA A 33 19.94 -15.72 -12.63
N PHE A 34 21.00 -15.74 -11.82
CA PHE A 34 22.36 -15.40 -12.26
C PHE A 34 23.18 -16.61 -12.75
N PHE A 35 22.61 -17.82 -12.74
CA PHE A 35 23.34 -19.03 -13.07
C PHE A 35 22.55 -19.92 -14.02
N ASP A 36 23.25 -20.44 -15.03
CA ASP A 36 22.70 -21.44 -15.95
C ASP A 36 22.69 -22.83 -15.29
N ASN A 37 21.69 -23.64 -15.60
CA ASN A 37 21.57 -25.04 -15.15
C ASN A 37 21.50 -25.23 -13.63
N VAL A 38 20.82 -24.35 -12.93
CA VAL A 38 20.59 -24.47 -11.49
C VAL A 38 19.30 -25.23 -11.21
N LYS A 39 19.36 -26.16 -10.28
CA LYS A 39 18.16 -26.76 -9.70
C LYS A 39 17.79 -26.01 -8.43
N VAL A 40 16.61 -25.42 -8.42
CA VAL A 40 16.09 -24.71 -7.25
C VAL A 40 15.26 -25.67 -6.42
N VAL A 41 15.57 -25.73 -5.14
CA VAL A 41 14.81 -26.52 -4.15
C VAL A 41 14.21 -25.53 -3.15
N ASN A 42 12.90 -25.43 -3.14
CA ASN A 42 12.19 -24.62 -2.15
C ASN A 42 11.91 -25.47 -0.90
N VAL A 43 12.47 -25.06 0.23
CA VAL A 43 12.20 -25.66 1.53
C VAL A 43 10.94 -25.04 2.11
N LYS A 44 9.84 -25.80 2.19
CA LYS A 44 8.52 -25.30 2.60
C LYS A 44 8.36 -25.28 4.10
N ASN A 45 8.77 -26.34 4.77
CA ASN A 45 8.54 -26.50 6.20
C ASN A 45 9.58 -27.43 6.84
N CYS A 46 9.75 -27.26 8.14
CA CYS A 46 10.52 -28.18 8.98
C CYS A 46 9.63 -28.65 10.13
N TYR A 47 9.50 -29.94 10.31
CA TYR A 47 8.72 -30.54 11.38
C TYR A 47 9.63 -30.94 12.53
N PHE A 48 9.25 -30.57 13.73
CA PHE A 48 10.03 -30.76 14.95
C PHE A 48 9.40 -31.80 15.87
N SER A 49 10.23 -32.51 16.61
CA SER A 49 9.79 -33.37 17.74
C SER A 49 9.34 -32.51 18.91
N GLU A 50 8.75 -33.15 19.94
CA GLU A 50 8.41 -32.50 21.20
C GLU A 50 9.66 -31.91 21.91
N GLN A 51 10.84 -32.47 21.64
CA GLN A 51 12.13 -31.98 22.15
C GLN A 51 12.75 -30.86 21.30
N ARG A 52 12.01 -30.35 20.30
CA ARG A 52 12.46 -29.35 19.31
C ARG A 52 13.63 -29.80 18.41
N GLU A 53 13.79 -31.08 18.20
CA GLU A 53 14.71 -31.61 17.21
C GLU A 53 14.02 -31.73 15.85
N PRO A 54 14.67 -31.36 14.72
CA PRO A 54 14.07 -31.50 13.40
C PRO A 54 13.88 -32.98 13.04
N ILE A 55 12.66 -33.36 12.67
CA ILE A 55 12.31 -34.74 12.27
C ILE A 55 12.49 -34.93 10.77
N TYR A 56 11.87 -34.01 9.99
CA TYR A 56 11.98 -34.00 8.52
C TYR A 56 11.70 -32.63 7.94
N TRP A 57 12.17 -32.44 6.70
CA TRP A 57 12.00 -31.24 5.92
C TRP A 57 11.08 -31.53 4.74
N ASP A 58 10.10 -30.67 4.52
CA ASP A 58 9.27 -30.67 3.32
C ASP A 58 9.86 -29.70 2.30
N PHE A 59 10.16 -30.21 1.10
CA PHE A 59 10.76 -29.43 0.03
C PHE A 59 10.17 -29.76 -1.32
N ASN A 60 10.23 -28.81 -2.26
CA ASN A 60 9.77 -28.95 -3.63
C ASN A 60 10.87 -28.53 -4.60
N VAL A 61 11.06 -29.29 -5.66
CA VAL A 61 11.95 -28.92 -6.77
C VAL A 61 11.18 -28.05 -7.74
N VAL A 62 11.74 -26.89 -8.05
CA VAL A 62 11.17 -25.94 -9.03
C VAL A 62 11.74 -26.31 -10.40
N GLU A 63 10.87 -26.78 -11.31
CA GLU A 63 11.31 -27.29 -12.63
C GLU A 63 11.57 -26.18 -13.65
N ASP A 64 10.84 -25.08 -13.58
CA ASP A 64 11.02 -23.94 -14.48
C ASP A 64 10.93 -22.60 -13.72
N TYR A 65 12.08 -21.93 -13.66
CA TYR A 65 12.21 -20.68 -12.91
C TYR A 65 11.81 -19.45 -13.74
N ASP A 66 12.03 -19.48 -15.04
CA ASP A 66 11.85 -18.32 -15.90
C ASP A 66 10.40 -18.16 -16.39
N GLU A 67 9.67 -19.24 -16.60
CA GLU A 67 8.26 -19.17 -17.00
C GLU A 67 7.36 -18.56 -15.91
N LEU A 68 7.70 -18.76 -14.64
CA LEU A 68 6.94 -18.24 -13.50
C LEU A 68 6.89 -16.71 -13.41
N PHE A 69 7.79 -16.00 -14.13
CA PHE A 69 8.00 -14.56 -13.90
C PHE A 69 8.02 -13.70 -15.15
N ASN A 70 7.63 -14.24 -16.30
CA ASN A 70 7.54 -13.47 -17.53
C ASN A 70 6.56 -12.28 -17.39
N GLY A 71 7.07 -11.06 -17.55
CA GLY A 71 6.28 -9.82 -17.48
C GLY A 71 6.13 -9.22 -16.09
N VAL A 72 6.76 -9.80 -15.06
CA VAL A 72 6.76 -9.27 -13.69
C VAL A 72 8.09 -8.56 -13.43
N ASP A 73 8.05 -7.35 -12.84
CA ASP A 73 9.27 -6.63 -12.46
C ASP A 73 10.09 -7.40 -11.40
N GLU A 74 11.42 -7.19 -11.42
CA GLU A 74 12.38 -7.90 -10.56
C GLU A 74 12.03 -7.84 -9.06
N GLN A 75 11.58 -6.69 -8.56
CA GLN A 75 11.24 -6.52 -7.16
C GLN A 75 9.99 -7.33 -6.78
N THR A 76 9.00 -7.32 -7.66
CA THR A 76 7.76 -8.11 -7.47
C THR A 76 8.06 -9.62 -7.56
N LYS A 77 8.99 -10.05 -8.42
CA LYS A 77 9.48 -11.45 -8.46
C LYS A 77 10.07 -11.88 -7.11
N ILE A 78 10.92 -11.04 -6.52
CA ILE A 78 11.54 -11.31 -5.23
C ILE A 78 10.50 -11.44 -4.12
N ASP A 79 9.50 -10.57 -4.10
CA ASP A 79 8.44 -10.58 -3.09
C ASP A 79 7.49 -11.78 -3.27
N ILE A 80 7.25 -12.21 -4.50
CA ILE A 80 6.46 -13.41 -4.84
C ILE A 80 7.19 -14.70 -4.43
N LEU A 81 8.48 -14.80 -4.75
CA LEU A 81 9.30 -15.98 -4.40
C LEU A 81 9.51 -16.15 -2.90
N GLY A 82 9.28 -15.07 -2.12
CA GLY A 82 9.28 -15.11 -0.65
C GLY A 82 8.21 -16.00 -0.02
N ALA A 83 7.54 -16.86 -0.80
CA ALA A 83 6.60 -17.91 -0.38
C ALA A 83 5.25 -17.39 0.19
N ARG A 84 4.82 -16.18 -0.20
CA ARG A 84 3.49 -15.71 0.18
C ARG A 84 2.55 -15.73 -1.02
N ASP A 85 1.47 -16.50 -0.91
CA ASP A 85 0.45 -16.64 -1.96
C ASP A 85 -0.34 -15.36 -2.23
N LYS A 86 -0.12 -14.30 -1.42
CA LYS A 86 -0.85 -13.05 -1.50
C LYS A 86 0.10 -11.86 -1.53
N VAL A 87 -0.14 -10.95 -2.46
CA VAL A 87 0.58 -9.68 -2.57
C VAL A 87 -0.41 -8.54 -2.42
N LEU A 88 -0.08 -7.58 -1.59
CA LEU A 88 -0.81 -6.35 -1.38
C LEU A 88 0.01 -5.18 -1.92
N PHE A 89 -0.48 -4.53 -2.96
CA PHE A 89 0.07 -3.29 -3.44
C PHE A 89 -0.54 -2.11 -2.69
N VAL A 90 0.30 -1.21 -2.23
CA VAL A 90 -0.11 -0.01 -1.47
C VAL A 90 0.50 1.24 -2.07
N GLU A 91 -0.11 2.39 -1.85
CA GLU A 91 0.47 3.67 -2.27
C GLU A 91 1.74 4.00 -1.47
N GLY A 92 2.48 4.99 -1.97
CA GLY A 92 3.67 5.49 -1.31
C GLY A 92 4.97 4.85 -1.78
N VAL A 93 6.06 5.31 -1.21
CA VAL A 93 7.42 4.79 -1.44
C VAL A 93 7.81 3.78 -0.36
N THR A 94 8.93 3.10 -0.54
CA THR A 94 9.38 2.05 0.39
C THR A 94 9.53 2.53 1.85
N SER A 95 9.77 3.83 2.05
CA SER A 95 9.86 4.48 3.36
C SER A 95 8.56 5.12 3.83
N SER A 96 7.44 4.90 3.14
CA SER A 96 6.14 5.44 3.55
C SER A 96 5.53 4.63 4.70
N LEU A 97 4.63 5.26 5.45
CA LEU A 97 3.91 4.67 6.57
C LEU A 97 3.04 3.48 6.17
N ASP A 98 2.58 3.44 4.92
CA ASP A 98 1.69 2.41 4.39
C ASP A 98 2.28 1.01 4.50
N ARG A 99 3.52 0.86 4.01
CA ARG A 99 4.18 -0.44 4.00
C ARG A 99 4.32 -1.03 5.40
N ASP A 100 4.76 -0.21 6.34
CA ASP A 100 5.00 -0.67 7.73
C ASP A 100 3.68 -1.04 8.41
N LEU A 101 2.66 -0.20 8.25
CA LEU A 101 1.33 -0.46 8.81
C LEU A 101 0.73 -1.75 8.24
N TYR A 102 0.67 -1.86 6.91
CA TYR A 102 0.04 -3.04 6.31
C TYR A 102 0.86 -4.31 6.47
N SER A 103 2.19 -4.22 6.57
CA SER A 103 3.01 -5.39 6.92
C SER A 103 2.76 -5.88 8.34
N ALA A 104 2.48 -4.96 9.28
CA ALA A 104 2.11 -5.32 10.65
C ALA A 104 0.69 -5.92 10.72
N ILE A 105 -0.27 -5.35 9.98
CA ILE A 105 -1.66 -5.83 9.96
C ILE A 105 -1.77 -7.18 9.23
N PHE A 106 -1.03 -7.37 8.15
CA PHE A 106 -1.09 -8.55 7.29
C PHE A 106 0.25 -9.31 7.24
N PRO A 107 0.71 -9.93 8.34
CA PRO A 107 2.04 -10.54 8.42
C PRO A 107 2.24 -11.70 7.43
N MET A 108 1.16 -12.28 6.91
CA MET A 108 1.18 -13.39 5.94
C MET A 108 1.03 -12.91 4.48
N VAL A 109 1.09 -11.60 4.23
CA VAL A 109 0.95 -11.00 2.91
C VAL A 109 2.22 -10.25 2.55
N SER A 110 2.70 -10.36 1.32
CA SER A 110 3.79 -9.51 0.82
C SER A 110 3.26 -8.12 0.51
N VAL A 111 3.75 -7.10 1.21
CA VAL A 111 3.33 -5.71 1.00
C VAL A 111 4.34 -4.99 0.12
N VAL A 112 3.88 -4.50 -1.03
CA VAL A 112 4.71 -3.84 -2.06
C VAL A 112 4.21 -2.42 -2.28
N SER A 113 5.08 -1.44 -2.03
CA SER A 113 4.76 -0.02 -2.26
C SER A 113 4.85 0.35 -3.74
N LYS A 114 3.87 1.12 -4.21
CA LYS A 114 3.83 1.77 -5.53
C LYS A 114 3.59 3.27 -5.32
N GLN A 115 4.30 4.09 -6.05
CA GLN A 115 4.34 5.55 -5.81
C GLN A 115 2.98 6.26 -5.91
N LYS A 116 2.04 5.72 -6.70
CA LYS A 116 0.75 6.36 -7.01
C LYS A 116 -0.37 5.32 -7.14
N CYS A 117 -1.60 5.75 -6.90
CA CYS A 117 -2.78 4.91 -7.05
C CYS A 117 -2.87 4.23 -8.44
N ASP A 118 -2.56 4.94 -9.52
CA ASP A 118 -2.59 4.37 -10.88
C ASP A 118 -1.60 3.21 -11.04
N LEU A 119 -0.44 3.28 -10.38
CA LEU A 119 0.55 2.19 -10.40
C LEU A 119 0.11 1.00 -9.53
N VAL A 120 -0.62 1.23 -8.46
CA VAL A 120 -1.28 0.17 -7.68
C VAL A 120 -2.31 -0.54 -8.55
N GLU A 121 -3.18 0.23 -9.23
CA GLU A 121 -4.19 -0.33 -10.14
C GLU A 121 -3.55 -1.17 -11.25
N LEU A 122 -2.50 -0.64 -11.89
CA LEU A 122 -1.79 -1.32 -12.97
C LEU A 122 -1.14 -2.63 -12.47
N ALA A 123 -0.49 -2.60 -11.32
CA ALA A 123 0.17 -3.76 -10.76
C ALA A 123 -0.81 -4.88 -10.39
N VAL A 124 -1.94 -4.54 -9.75
CA VAL A 124 -2.99 -5.52 -9.41
C VAL A 124 -3.58 -6.14 -10.66
N LYS A 125 -3.99 -5.31 -11.63
CA LYS A 125 -4.58 -5.77 -12.89
C LYS A 125 -3.60 -6.60 -13.70
N GLY A 126 -2.34 -6.17 -13.79
CA GLY A 126 -1.29 -6.89 -14.52
C GLY A 126 -1.04 -8.29 -13.96
N LEU A 127 -0.95 -8.45 -12.65
CA LEU A 127 -0.81 -9.78 -12.04
C LEU A 127 -2.07 -10.63 -12.23
N ARG A 128 -3.26 -10.06 -12.03
CA ARG A 128 -4.52 -10.83 -12.16
C ARG A 128 -4.85 -11.27 -13.59
N LEU A 129 -4.38 -10.53 -14.59
CA LEU A 129 -4.51 -10.94 -16.00
C LEU A 129 -3.63 -12.15 -16.35
N ASN A 130 -2.63 -12.45 -15.53
CA ASN A 130 -1.68 -13.53 -15.75
C ASN A 130 -1.78 -14.63 -14.67
N ASP A 131 -2.95 -14.82 -14.08
CA ASP A 131 -3.19 -15.78 -12.99
C ASP A 131 -2.99 -17.25 -13.42
N GLU A 132 -3.03 -17.52 -14.71
CA GLU A 132 -2.70 -18.84 -15.29
C GLU A 132 -1.22 -19.20 -15.11
N ILE A 133 -0.32 -18.19 -15.00
CA ILE A 133 1.13 -18.37 -14.94
C ILE A 133 1.63 -18.50 -13.50
N HIS A 134 0.90 -17.96 -12.53
CA HIS A 134 1.31 -17.93 -11.13
C HIS A 134 0.13 -18.18 -10.18
N ARG A 135 0.42 -18.58 -8.93
CA ARG A 135 -0.59 -18.83 -7.89
C ARG A 135 -0.81 -17.64 -6.96
N VAL A 136 -0.28 -16.48 -7.31
CA VAL A 136 -0.31 -15.29 -6.44
C VAL A 136 -1.61 -14.54 -6.62
N SER A 137 -2.30 -14.28 -5.51
CA SER A 137 -3.46 -13.41 -5.46
C SER A 137 -3.03 -11.98 -5.19
N ALA A 138 -3.23 -11.08 -6.14
CA ALA A 138 -2.90 -9.66 -6.03
C ALA A 138 -4.08 -8.85 -5.51
N PHE A 139 -3.79 -7.94 -4.59
CA PHE A 139 -4.74 -6.99 -4.01
C PHE A 139 -4.12 -5.59 -3.99
N GLY A 140 -4.96 -4.56 -3.95
CA GLY A 140 -4.52 -3.18 -3.80
C GLY A 140 -5.24 -2.47 -2.66
N ILE A 141 -4.53 -1.60 -1.94
CA ILE A 141 -5.12 -0.60 -1.05
C ILE A 141 -4.63 0.77 -1.51
N ILE A 142 -5.57 1.69 -1.64
CA ILE A 142 -5.33 3.07 -2.05
C ILE A 142 -6.06 4.05 -1.14
N ASP A 143 -5.55 5.26 -1.06
CA ASP A 143 -6.22 6.35 -0.36
C ASP A 143 -7.57 6.68 -0.98
N ASN A 144 -8.51 7.12 -0.16
CA ASN A 144 -9.83 7.50 -0.65
C ASN A 144 -9.77 8.79 -1.49
N ASP A 145 -9.05 9.80 -1.02
CA ASP A 145 -8.95 11.10 -1.72
C ASP A 145 -10.30 11.69 -2.15
N ASN A 146 -11.36 11.42 -1.38
CA ASN A 146 -12.74 11.78 -1.72
C ASN A 146 -13.22 11.23 -3.07
N LYS A 147 -12.84 9.99 -3.39
CA LYS A 147 -13.32 9.29 -4.59
C LYS A 147 -14.84 9.11 -4.52
N VAL A 148 -15.50 9.27 -5.68
CA VAL A 148 -16.95 9.03 -5.80
C VAL A 148 -17.24 7.55 -5.57
N GLN A 149 -18.33 7.24 -4.87
CA GLN A 149 -18.70 5.85 -4.52
C GLN A 149 -18.71 4.90 -5.72
N ALA A 150 -19.21 5.34 -6.87
CA ALA A 150 -19.21 4.54 -8.09
C ALA A 150 -17.80 4.13 -8.56
N LYS A 151 -16.77 4.99 -8.33
CA LYS A 151 -15.37 4.65 -8.61
C LYS A 151 -14.85 3.63 -7.60
N VAL A 152 -15.16 3.79 -6.32
CA VAL A 152 -14.78 2.86 -5.24
C VAL A 152 -15.37 1.47 -5.52
N ASP A 153 -16.65 1.39 -5.90
CA ASP A 153 -17.32 0.13 -6.21
C ASP A 153 -16.72 -0.59 -7.43
N ASN A 154 -16.28 0.19 -8.43
CA ASN A 154 -15.60 -0.39 -9.60
C ASN A 154 -14.19 -0.90 -9.26
N LEU A 155 -13.42 -0.16 -8.48
CA LEU A 155 -12.09 -0.58 -8.01
C LEU A 155 -12.18 -1.87 -7.18
N LYS A 156 -13.21 -2.00 -6.35
CA LYS A 156 -13.44 -3.19 -5.53
C LYS A 156 -13.68 -4.46 -6.38
N LYS A 157 -14.28 -4.34 -7.57
CA LYS A 157 -14.42 -5.45 -8.51
C LYS A 157 -13.08 -5.96 -9.02
N ASP A 158 -12.10 -5.06 -9.11
CA ASP A 158 -10.73 -5.35 -9.53
C ASP A 158 -9.82 -5.72 -8.34
N PHE A 159 -10.40 -5.98 -7.14
CA PHE A 159 -9.68 -6.28 -5.89
C PHE A 159 -8.77 -5.15 -5.40
N ILE A 160 -9.16 -3.93 -5.70
CA ILE A 160 -8.51 -2.71 -5.22
C ILE A 160 -9.48 -2.04 -4.25
N PHE A 161 -9.03 -1.82 -3.04
CA PHE A 161 -9.83 -1.30 -1.94
C PHE A 161 -9.40 0.14 -1.64
N SER A 162 -10.36 1.03 -1.60
CA SER A 162 -10.15 2.37 -1.09
C SER A 162 -10.35 2.40 0.42
N LEU A 163 -9.57 3.19 1.14
CA LEU A 163 -9.82 3.43 2.55
C LEU A 163 -11.19 4.07 2.75
N ASP A 164 -11.82 3.80 3.90
CA ASP A 164 -13.06 4.50 4.30
C ASP A 164 -12.78 5.93 4.81
N VAL A 165 -11.50 6.25 5.04
CA VAL A 165 -11.01 7.57 5.45
C VAL A 165 -10.21 8.20 4.30
N HIS A 166 -9.93 9.52 4.38
CA HIS A 166 -9.30 10.27 3.30
C HIS A 166 -7.97 9.68 2.86
N SER A 167 -7.09 9.40 3.81
CA SER A 167 -5.75 8.86 3.59
C SER A 167 -5.27 8.05 4.80
N ILE A 168 -4.12 7.42 4.67
CA ILE A 168 -3.53 6.61 5.75
C ILE A 168 -3.21 7.43 6.99
N GLU A 169 -2.86 8.71 6.85
CA GLU A 169 -2.63 9.61 7.98
C GLU A 169 -3.87 9.73 8.86
N SER A 170 -5.08 9.66 8.27
CA SER A 170 -6.33 9.67 9.04
C SER A 170 -6.46 8.47 9.98
N ILE A 171 -5.80 7.35 9.68
CA ILE A 171 -5.74 6.18 10.57
C ILE A 171 -4.76 6.45 11.72
N TYR A 172 -3.57 6.96 11.43
CA TYR A 172 -2.54 7.26 12.44
C TYR A 172 -2.99 8.33 13.42
N TYR A 173 -3.67 9.38 12.92
CA TYR A 173 -4.17 10.48 13.75
C TYR A 173 -5.61 10.27 14.26
N HIS A 174 -6.16 9.07 14.08
CA HIS A 174 -7.48 8.74 14.63
C HIS A 174 -7.46 8.88 16.17
N PRO A 175 -8.49 9.50 16.79
CA PRO A 175 -8.54 9.74 18.24
C PRO A 175 -8.27 8.50 19.09
N ARG A 176 -8.76 7.33 18.67
CA ARG A 176 -8.50 6.06 19.35
C ARG A 176 -7.03 5.66 19.29
N MET A 177 -6.36 5.91 18.17
CA MET A 177 -4.93 5.61 18.03
C MET A 177 -4.09 6.54 18.90
N ILE A 178 -4.40 7.83 18.90
CA ILE A 178 -3.70 8.80 19.75
C ILE A 178 -3.86 8.40 21.23
N LYS A 179 -5.09 8.11 21.70
CA LYS A 179 -5.32 7.65 23.07
C LYS A 179 -4.57 6.35 23.39
N PHE A 180 -4.58 5.40 22.47
CA PHE A 180 -3.84 4.14 22.63
C PHE A 180 -2.33 4.38 22.79
N VAL A 181 -1.76 5.25 21.95
CA VAL A 181 -0.32 5.59 22.03
C VAL A 181 0.01 6.28 23.36
N ILE A 182 -0.81 7.25 23.79
CA ILE A 182 -0.61 7.94 25.08
C ILE A 182 -0.67 6.92 26.23
N ASP A 183 -1.65 6.03 26.22
CA ASP A 183 -1.81 4.99 27.25
C ASP A 183 -0.64 4.00 27.25
N PHE A 184 -0.15 3.63 26.06
CA PHE A 184 1.00 2.74 25.92
C PHE A 184 2.30 3.33 26.48
N VAL A 185 2.54 4.63 26.30
CA VAL A 185 3.79 5.29 26.70
C VAL A 185 3.69 6.00 28.06
N LYS A 186 2.53 5.99 28.71
CA LYS A 186 2.26 6.78 29.94
C LYS A 186 3.25 6.49 31.06
N GLU A 187 3.55 5.23 31.32
CA GLU A 187 4.46 4.84 32.41
C GLU A 187 5.90 5.28 32.13
N ALA A 188 6.36 5.14 30.87
CA ALA A 188 7.71 5.53 30.47
C ALA A 188 7.92 7.05 30.48
N ASN A 189 6.87 7.83 30.22
CA ASN A 189 6.94 9.30 30.11
C ASN A 189 6.34 10.03 31.30
N GLY A 190 5.91 9.35 32.36
CA GLY A 190 5.33 9.96 33.56
C GLY A 190 4.03 10.72 33.31
N ILE A 191 3.17 10.17 32.41
CA ILE A 191 1.88 10.77 32.07
C ILE A 191 0.85 10.33 33.10
N ASP A 192 0.44 11.24 33.98
CA ASP A 192 -0.52 10.95 35.04
C ASP A 192 -1.97 10.89 34.54
N ASN A 193 -2.31 11.70 33.54
CA ASN A 193 -3.68 11.80 33.04
C ASN A 193 -3.72 11.74 31.50
N VAL A 194 -4.09 10.58 30.96
CA VAL A 194 -4.20 10.29 29.54
C VAL A 194 -5.26 11.18 28.86
N ASP A 195 -6.41 11.37 29.51
CA ASP A 195 -7.50 12.19 28.92
C ASP A 195 -7.13 13.67 28.87
N ALA A 196 -6.43 14.18 29.88
CA ALA A 196 -5.98 15.58 29.87
C ALA A 196 -4.98 15.83 28.72
N LEU A 197 -3.98 14.97 28.56
CA LEU A 197 -3.01 15.08 27.46
C LEU A 197 -3.69 14.91 26.08
N PHE A 198 -4.64 13.99 25.98
CA PHE A 198 -5.42 13.83 24.74
C PHE A 198 -6.18 15.11 24.40
N MET A 199 -6.82 15.73 25.37
CA MET A 199 -7.55 17.00 25.15
C MET A 199 -6.62 18.14 24.74
N GLU A 200 -5.43 18.24 25.33
CA GLU A 200 -4.41 19.21 24.96
C GLU A 200 -3.97 19.03 23.51
N ILE A 201 -3.67 17.80 23.08
CA ILE A 201 -3.32 17.48 21.68
C ILE A 201 -4.47 17.83 20.74
N HIS A 202 -5.69 17.51 21.13
CA HIS A 202 -6.88 17.80 20.35
C HIS A 202 -7.09 19.31 20.19
N ASP A 203 -6.96 20.10 21.25
CA ASP A 203 -7.09 21.54 21.23
C ASP A 203 -6.01 22.19 20.35
N PHE A 204 -4.77 21.74 20.49
CA PHE A 204 -3.68 22.17 19.62
C PHE A 204 -3.96 21.88 18.13
N ALA A 205 -4.53 20.71 17.80
CA ALA A 205 -4.92 20.39 16.44
C ALA A 205 -6.03 21.29 15.90
N ILE A 206 -7.05 21.61 16.73
CA ILE A 206 -8.11 22.57 16.38
C ILE A 206 -7.54 23.95 16.10
N ASP A 207 -6.63 24.44 16.95
CA ASP A 207 -6.00 25.74 16.78
C ASP A 207 -5.16 25.79 15.48
N ALA A 208 -4.38 24.74 15.21
CA ALA A 208 -3.58 24.64 13.98
C ALA A 208 -4.46 24.60 12.69
N ILE A 209 -5.64 23.96 12.76
CA ILE A 209 -6.63 23.97 11.66
C ILE A 209 -7.20 25.36 11.48
N ASN A 210 -7.53 26.04 12.58
CA ASN A 210 -8.06 27.40 12.56
C ASN A 210 -7.09 28.40 11.91
N GLU A 211 -5.82 28.32 12.25
CA GLU A 211 -4.78 29.16 11.63
C GLU A 211 -4.67 28.97 10.10
N LYS A 212 -4.94 27.75 9.62
CA LYS A 212 -4.85 27.41 8.20
C LYS A 212 -6.20 27.33 7.49
N ARG A 213 -7.28 27.74 8.15
CA ARG A 213 -8.67 27.62 7.70
C ARG A 213 -8.88 28.06 6.26
N ASP A 214 -8.49 29.29 5.93
CA ASP A 214 -8.70 29.85 4.58
C ASP A 214 -7.96 29.01 3.51
N HIS A 215 -6.73 28.61 3.79
CA HIS A 215 -5.96 27.78 2.88
C HIS A 215 -6.62 26.41 2.66
N LEU A 216 -7.09 25.77 3.73
CA LEU A 216 -7.76 24.46 3.67
C LEU A 216 -9.08 24.56 2.91
N CYS A 217 -9.91 25.61 3.20
CA CYS A 217 -11.14 25.88 2.48
C CYS A 217 -10.89 26.09 0.98
N CYS A 218 -9.90 26.90 0.60
CA CYS A 218 -9.56 27.13 -0.81
C CYS A 218 -9.19 25.82 -1.53
N ARG A 219 -8.40 24.96 -0.90
CA ARG A 219 -8.03 23.65 -1.47
C ARG A 219 -9.24 22.72 -1.63
N ALA A 220 -10.12 22.69 -0.63
CA ALA A 220 -11.34 21.88 -0.69
C ALA A 220 -12.28 22.37 -1.81
N VAL A 221 -12.48 23.69 -1.90
CA VAL A 221 -13.28 24.33 -2.97
C VAL A 221 -12.67 24.04 -4.35
N GLU A 222 -11.35 24.21 -4.53
CA GLU A 222 -10.70 23.91 -5.80
C GLU A 222 -10.94 22.44 -6.23
N LYS A 223 -10.78 21.49 -5.30
CA LYS A 223 -11.01 20.06 -5.56
C LYS A 223 -12.47 19.80 -5.96
N THR A 224 -13.42 20.40 -5.26
CA THR A 224 -14.85 20.25 -5.53
C THR A 224 -15.22 20.83 -6.90
N ILE A 225 -14.76 22.04 -7.21
CA ILE A 225 -15.01 22.68 -8.51
C ILE A 225 -14.41 21.83 -9.65
N ARG A 226 -13.19 21.34 -9.49
CA ARG A 226 -12.57 20.44 -10.48
C ARG A 226 -13.41 19.19 -10.72
N ALA A 227 -13.89 18.52 -9.66
CA ALA A 227 -14.74 17.34 -9.75
C ALA A 227 -16.05 17.65 -10.48
N ASP A 228 -16.71 18.76 -10.14
CA ASP A 228 -17.95 19.20 -10.75
C ASP A 228 -17.79 19.57 -12.25
N LEU A 229 -16.68 20.22 -12.60
CA LEU A 229 -16.33 20.50 -13.99
C LEU A 229 -16.10 19.21 -14.77
N MET A 230 -15.28 18.29 -14.24
CA MET A 230 -14.99 17.03 -14.90
C MET A 230 -16.25 16.17 -15.08
N SER A 231 -17.16 16.18 -14.10
CA SER A 231 -18.45 15.49 -14.20
C SER A 231 -19.39 16.08 -15.25
N ALA A 232 -19.26 17.38 -15.48
CA ALA A 232 -20.12 18.13 -16.41
C ALA A 232 -19.60 18.14 -17.86
N ILE A 233 -18.36 17.68 -18.12
CA ILE A 233 -17.81 17.62 -19.48
C ILE A 233 -18.70 16.74 -20.35
N PRO A 234 -19.14 17.24 -21.54
CA PRO A 234 -20.02 16.51 -22.43
C PRO A 234 -19.41 15.19 -22.88
N LYS A 235 -20.20 14.12 -22.81
CA LYS A 235 -19.81 12.79 -23.31
C LYS A 235 -19.97 12.74 -24.83
N GLN A 236 -19.38 11.72 -25.44
CA GLN A 236 -19.41 11.54 -26.90
C GLN A 236 -20.85 11.60 -27.48
N GLN A 237 -21.84 11.10 -26.75
CA GLN A 237 -23.25 11.13 -27.17
C GLN A 237 -23.81 12.56 -27.17
N ASP A 238 -23.45 13.36 -26.17
CA ASP A 238 -23.89 14.77 -26.07
C ASP A 238 -23.31 15.60 -27.21
N ILE A 239 -22.06 15.33 -27.58
CA ILE A 239 -21.38 15.95 -28.71
C ILE A 239 -22.06 15.55 -30.05
N LYS A 240 -22.39 14.25 -30.21
CA LYS A 240 -23.16 13.78 -31.39
C LYS A 240 -24.50 14.46 -31.51
N ASN A 241 -25.19 14.64 -30.40
CA ASN A 241 -26.50 15.29 -30.33
C ASN A 241 -26.44 16.83 -30.37
N ARG A 242 -25.22 17.40 -30.46
CA ARG A 242 -24.98 18.86 -30.49
C ARG A 242 -25.66 19.59 -29.34
N ILE A 243 -25.68 19.02 -28.14
CA ILE A 243 -26.29 19.62 -26.94
C ILE A 243 -25.49 20.87 -26.57
N LYS A 244 -26.21 21.98 -26.28
CA LYS A 244 -25.55 23.18 -25.74
C LYS A 244 -25.01 22.88 -24.35
N PHE A 245 -23.71 23.07 -24.19
CA PHE A 245 -23.04 22.97 -22.90
C PHE A 245 -22.79 24.39 -22.37
N ASN A 246 -23.35 24.66 -21.20
CA ASN A 246 -23.06 25.85 -20.42
C ASN A 246 -23.03 25.45 -18.95
N LYS A 247 -21.92 25.68 -18.27
CA LYS A 247 -21.74 25.42 -16.84
C LYS A 247 -21.29 26.74 -16.19
N GLU A 248 -22.16 27.34 -15.44
CA GLU A 248 -21.87 28.51 -14.61
C GLU A 248 -21.34 27.99 -13.24
N ILE A 249 -20.30 28.65 -12.74
CA ILE A 249 -19.68 28.30 -11.46
C ILE A 249 -19.70 29.56 -10.60
N ASP A 250 -20.44 29.50 -9.51
CA ASP A 250 -20.46 30.50 -8.47
C ASP A 250 -19.43 30.12 -7.38
N ILE A 251 -18.23 30.68 -7.49
CA ILE A 251 -17.12 30.40 -6.56
C ILE A 251 -17.49 30.83 -5.14
N GLU A 252 -18.20 31.96 -4.98
CA GLU A 252 -18.61 32.46 -3.66
C GLU A 252 -19.53 31.47 -2.94
N CYS A 253 -20.48 30.88 -3.65
CA CYS A 253 -21.34 29.82 -3.12
C CYS A 253 -20.55 28.62 -2.60
N TYR A 254 -19.56 28.14 -3.37
CA TYR A 254 -18.70 27.03 -2.93
C TYR A 254 -17.88 27.41 -1.70
N VAL A 255 -17.28 28.60 -1.68
CA VAL A 255 -16.47 29.07 -0.53
C VAL A 255 -17.32 29.17 0.72
N ASN A 256 -18.50 29.83 0.64
CA ASN A 256 -19.40 30.01 1.80
C ASN A 256 -19.85 28.62 2.36
N LYS A 257 -20.16 27.67 1.49
CA LYS A 257 -20.55 26.34 1.90
C LYS A 257 -19.41 25.64 2.63
N GLU A 258 -18.17 25.72 2.14
CA GLU A 258 -17.03 25.07 2.75
C GLU A 258 -16.65 25.74 4.08
N ILE A 259 -16.68 27.05 4.16
CA ILE A 259 -16.47 27.80 5.41
C ILE A 259 -17.48 27.36 6.48
N ALA A 260 -18.77 27.30 6.14
CA ALA A 260 -19.80 26.87 7.08
C ALA A 260 -19.57 25.43 7.56
N ALA A 261 -19.09 24.57 6.67
CA ALA A 261 -18.75 23.20 7.02
C ALA A 261 -17.54 23.09 7.97
N PHE A 262 -16.51 23.93 7.76
CA PHE A 262 -15.36 24.02 8.68
C PHE A 262 -15.77 24.58 10.03
N ASP A 263 -16.59 25.61 10.07
CA ASP A 263 -17.09 26.24 11.31
C ASP A 263 -17.90 25.21 12.15
N ALA A 264 -18.74 24.43 11.48
CA ALA A 264 -19.50 23.36 12.16
C ALA A 264 -18.54 22.28 12.71
N MET A 265 -17.54 21.84 11.95
CA MET A 265 -16.54 20.85 12.39
C MET A 265 -15.77 21.34 13.63
N ILE A 266 -15.35 22.61 13.63
CA ILE A 266 -14.62 23.21 14.75
C ILE A 266 -15.53 23.35 15.97
N ALA A 267 -16.78 23.80 15.79
CA ALA A 267 -17.76 23.93 16.87
C ALA A 267 -18.11 22.60 17.51
N GLU A 268 -18.23 21.54 16.72
CA GLU A 268 -18.47 20.17 17.20
C GLU A 268 -17.20 19.49 17.72
N ARG A 269 -16.03 20.14 17.59
CA ARG A 269 -14.72 19.56 17.91
C ARG A 269 -14.48 18.20 17.21
N ASN A 270 -15.01 18.04 16.01
CA ASN A 270 -14.93 16.80 15.24
C ASN A 270 -13.85 16.89 14.15
N LEU A 271 -12.69 16.27 14.41
CA LEU A 271 -11.55 16.25 13.49
C LEU A 271 -11.60 15.10 12.47
N MET A 272 -12.69 14.34 12.43
CA MET A 272 -12.80 13.12 11.60
C MET A 272 -13.48 13.34 10.24
N ARG A 273 -13.57 14.57 9.79
CA ARG A 273 -14.22 14.91 8.52
C ARG A 273 -13.28 14.93 7.30
#